data_9ab647e89689552461c4a80b2f4a07a7
#
_entry.id   9ab647e89689552461c4a80b2f4a07a7
#
_cell.length_a   1.000
_cell.length_b   1.000
_cell.length_c   1.000
_cell.angle_alpha   90.00
_cell.angle_beta   90.00
_cell.angle_gamma   90.00
#
_symmetry.space_group_name_H-M   'P 1'
#
loop_
_entity.id
_entity.type
_entity.pdbx_description
1 polymer ?
#
loop_
_entity_poly.entity_id
_entity_poly.type
_entity_poly.pdbx_seq_one_letter_code
_entity_poly.pdbx_strand_id
1 'polypeptide(L)'
;MRVGFDVFFWDGKVDKSSGTVVSQFGDLNPSDDPLVVAAHLPPVEIGEMVTDSKDNEPLKTENVSTAAAVYDQLLDRLLKDDEINSALVAATGKSANEIEFLDVASAIAAFIRDNFKLQSTRFHDFVFADGKMSERENAGGLIFYGKARCSTCHNGAYFSDLEFHAVPFPQSGFGKNGFGVDYGRFNVTLNPDDRYRFRTPPLFNVSKTAPYSHSGSIMKLGDAIRVHVDPFAVYDPSRMSAVQRAEYYQALKVWSDEPLVGVTLDDAEIDALTAFLRTLEFDSASPVQVSD
;
A
#
# COMPACT_ATOMS: atom_id res chain seq x y z
N MET A 1 -16.75 8.11 6.94
CA MET A 1 -15.41 8.71 7.00
C MET A 1 -14.78 8.51 5.62
N ARG A 2 -14.32 9.56 4.95
CA ARG A 2 -13.75 9.43 3.61
C ARG A 2 -12.40 8.69 3.72
N VAL A 3 -12.07 7.85 2.74
CA VAL A 3 -10.69 7.40 2.53
C VAL A 3 -9.93 8.67 2.10
N GLY A 4 -9.37 9.36 3.09
CA GLY A 4 -8.80 10.70 2.92
C GLY A 4 -7.29 10.64 2.86
N PHE A 5 -6.73 9.71 2.08
CA PHE A 5 -5.31 9.75 1.80
C PHE A 5 -5.07 10.68 0.61
N ASP A 6 -4.08 11.54 0.76
CA ASP A 6 -3.59 12.36 -0.34
C ASP A 6 -2.41 11.69 -1.06
N VAL A 7 -1.81 10.66 -0.46
CA VAL A 7 -0.66 9.92 -0.99
C VAL A 7 -1.01 8.44 -1.14
N PHE A 8 -0.83 7.88 -2.34
CA PHE A 8 -1.15 6.50 -2.67
C PHE A 8 0.11 5.72 -3.08
N PHE A 9 0.01 4.39 -2.97
CA PHE A 9 1.08 3.41 -3.17
C PHE A 9 2.21 3.51 -2.14
N TRP A 10 3.08 2.50 -2.14
CA TRP A 10 4.20 2.41 -1.22
C TRP A 10 5.29 3.47 -1.50
N ASP A 11 5.43 3.86 -2.76
CA ASP A 11 6.40 4.87 -3.23
C ASP A 11 5.81 6.28 -3.34
N GLY A 12 4.49 6.42 -3.15
CA GLY A 12 3.80 7.69 -3.24
C GLY A 12 3.71 8.23 -4.67
N LYS A 13 3.63 7.34 -5.67
CA LYS A 13 3.56 7.73 -7.09
C LYS A 13 2.29 8.47 -7.51
N VAL A 14 1.30 8.60 -6.61
CA VAL A 14 0.19 9.54 -6.72
C VAL A 14 0.13 10.34 -5.44
N ASP A 15 0.27 11.65 -5.53
CA ASP A 15 0.37 12.55 -4.39
C ASP A 15 -0.43 13.83 -4.64
N LYS A 16 -1.32 14.20 -3.71
CA LYS A 16 -2.10 15.44 -3.71
C LYS A 16 -1.85 16.29 -2.46
N SER A 17 -0.83 16.00 -1.67
CA SER A 17 -0.53 16.72 -0.43
C SER A 17 -0.29 18.22 -0.64
N SER A 18 0.18 18.62 -1.82
CA SER A 18 0.35 20.02 -2.23
C SER A 18 -0.93 20.72 -2.71
N GLY A 19 -2.07 20.00 -2.76
CA GLY A 19 -3.34 20.49 -3.31
C GLY A 19 -3.55 20.19 -4.80
N THR A 20 -2.50 19.81 -5.53
CA THR A 20 -2.55 19.39 -6.95
C THR A 20 -2.11 17.95 -7.06
N VAL A 21 -2.77 17.17 -7.93
CA VAL A 21 -2.38 15.77 -8.13
C VAL A 21 -1.08 15.70 -8.93
N VAL A 22 -0.08 15.07 -8.33
CA VAL A 22 1.20 14.75 -8.97
C VAL A 22 1.24 13.23 -9.19
N SER A 23 1.55 12.80 -10.40
CA SER A 23 1.73 11.38 -10.74
C SER A 23 2.72 11.24 -11.91
N GLN A 24 3.00 10.00 -12.31
CA GLN A 24 3.81 9.70 -13.50
C GLN A 24 3.19 10.20 -14.82
N PHE A 25 1.90 10.57 -14.83
CA PHE A 25 1.26 11.18 -16.00
C PHE A 25 1.64 12.65 -16.19
N GLY A 26 2.24 13.32 -15.18
CA GLY A 26 2.59 14.73 -15.23
C GLY A 26 1.38 15.61 -15.53
N ASP A 27 1.50 16.48 -16.54
CA ASP A 27 0.41 17.37 -16.97
C ASP A 27 -0.76 16.65 -17.66
N LEU A 28 -0.63 15.33 -17.91
CA LEU A 28 -1.66 14.49 -18.51
C LEU A 28 -2.46 13.69 -17.49
N ASN A 29 -2.47 14.13 -16.22
CA ASN A 29 -3.31 13.49 -15.21
C ASN A 29 -4.77 13.41 -15.68
N PRO A 30 -5.38 12.21 -15.66
CA PRO A 30 -6.73 12.00 -16.16
C PRO A 30 -7.81 12.66 -15.28
N SER A 31 -7.49 13.03 -14.05
CA SER A 31 -8.42 13.58 -13.06
C SER A 31 -7.71 14.38 -11.96
N ASP A 32 -8.42 15.31 -11.34
CA ASP A 32 -8.01 15.97 -10.09
C ASP A 32 -8.31 15.13 -8.83
N ASP A 33 -8.91 13.97 -9.01
CA ASP A 33 -9.15 13.01 -7.95
C ASP A 33 -7.98 11.99 -7.88
N PRO A 34 -7.17 12.01 -6.82
CA PRO A 34 -5.98 11.16 -6.74
C PRO A 34 -6.30 9.66 -6.71
N LEU A 35 -7.49 9.25 -6.24
CA LEU A 35 -7.88 7.85 -6.25
C LEU A 35 -8.28 7.38 -7.66
N VAL A 36 -8.89 8.26 -8.46
CA VAL A 36 -9.16 8.00 -9.89
C VAL A 36 -7.85 7.87 -10.66
N VAL A 37 -6.89 8.77 -10.41
CA VAL A 37 -5.55 8.68 -10.99
C VAL A 37 -4.85 7.40 -10.56
N ALA A 38 -4.94 7.03 -9.27
CA ALA A 38 -4.37 5.79 -8.76
C ALA A 38 -4.96 4.54 -9.45
N ALA A 39 -6.25 4.55 -9.79
CA ALA A 39 -6.91 3.45 -10.51
C ALA A 39 -6.44 3.29 -11.97
N HIS A 40 -5.84 4.33 -12.57
CA HIS A 40 -5.27 4.27 -13.92
C HIS A 40 -3.90 3.59 -13.98
N LEU A 41 -3.14 3.56 -12.87
CA LEU A 41 -1.73 3.14 -12.91
C LEU A 41 -1.54 1.62 -13.05
N PRO A 42 -2.18 0.74 -12.25
CA PRO A 42 -1.93 -0.70 -12.31
C PRO A 42 -2.12 -1.32 -13.70
N PRO A 43 -3.11 -0.90 -14.51
CA PRO A 43 -3.29 -1.45 -15.85
C PRO A 43 -2.11 -1.23 -16.80
N VAL A 44 -1.32 -0.19 -16.59
CA VAL A 44 -0.20 0.19 -17.49
C VAL A 44 1.18 -0.07 -16.88
N GLU A 45 1.23 -0.58 -15.65
CA GLU A 45 2.50 -0.90 -14.98
C GLU A 45 3.07 -2.23 -15.49
N ILE A 46 4.35 -2.20 -15.87
CA ILE A 46 5.11 -3.40 -16.22
C ILE A 46 5.28 -4.28 -14.96
N GLY A 47 4.99 -5.57 -15.13
CA GLY A 47 5.06 -6.54 -14.03
C GLY A 47 3.79 -6.62 -13.17
N GLU A 48 2.80 -5.71 -13.38
CA GLU A 48 1.46 -5.82 -12.81
C GLU A 48 0.50 -6.42 -13.85
N MET A 49 -0.17 -5.61 -14.67
CA MET A 49 -1.03 -6.12 -15.75
C MET A 49 -0.32 -6.22 -17.09
N VAL A 50 0.70 -5.38 -17.32
CA VAL A 50 1.51 -5.46 -18.52
C VAL A 50 2.47 -6.64 -18.38
N THR A 51 2.18 -7.72 -19.11
CA THR A 51 3.03 -8.90 -19.15
C THR A 51 3.68 -9.03 -20.53
N ASP A 52 4.86 -9.63 -20.58
CA ASP A 52 5.60 -9.92 -21.82
C ASP A 52 4.94 -11.07 -22.60
N SER A 53 3.61 -11.04 -22.77
CA SER A 53 2.90 -12.02 -23.56
C SER A 53 2.84 -11.59 -25.03
N LYS A 54 2.92 -12.57 -25.94
CA LYS A 54 2.86 -12.33 -27.39
C LYS A 54 1.55 -11.66 -27.83
N ASP A 55 0.53 -11.73 -26.99
CA ASP A 55 -0.81 -11.19 -27.26
C ASP A 55 -0.95 -9.71 -26.89
N ASN A 56 0.08 -9.12 -26.28
CA ASN A 56 0.09 -7.74 -25.79
C ASN A 56 1.17 -6.90 -26.48
N GLU A 57 1.20 -6.89 -27.81
CA GLU A 57 2.15 -6.09 -28.61
C GLU A 57 2.20 -4.59 -28.23
N PRO A 58 1.06 -3.91 -27.92
CA PRO A 58 1.09 -2.50 -27.53
C PRO A 58 1.84 -2.22 -26.22
N LEU A 59 2.07 -3.23 -25.39
CA LEU A 59 2.57 -3.10 -24.02
C LEU A 59 4.09 -3.16 -23.91
N LYS A 60 4.81 -3.26 -25.04
CA LYS A 60 6.28 -3.42 -25.05
C LYS A 60 7.06 -2.15 -24.76
N THR A 61 6.42 -1.00 -24.75
CA THR A 61 7.08 0.29 -24.52
C THR A 61 6.25 1.17 -23.59
N GLU A 62 6.87 1.62 -22.49
CA GLU A 62 6.26 2.58 -21.58
C GLU A 62 6.24 3.98 -22.22
N ASN A 63 5.13 4.34 -22.81
CA ASN A 63 4.87 5.70 -23.28
C ASN A 63 3.36 5.99 -23.28
N VAL A 64 2.99 7.27 -23.43
CA VAL A 64 1.59 7.71 -23.38
C VAL A 64 0.72 7.02 -24.43
N SER A 65 1.25 6.79 -25.64
CA SER A 65 0.50 6.11 -26.72
C SER A 65 0.23 4.64 -26.38
N THR A 66 1.18 3.98 -25.70
CA THR A 66 1.02 2.59 -25.27
C THR A 66 0.01 2.51 -24.13
N ALA A 67 0.03 3.44 -23.18
CA ALA A 67 -0.96 3.51 -22.10
C ALA A 67 -2.38 3.66 -22.68
N ALA A 68 -2.58 4.57 -23.63
CA ALA A 68 -3.87 4.74 -24.30
C ALA A 68 -4.36 3.44 -24.95
N ALA A 69 -3.49 2.74 -25.69
CA ALA A 69 -3.83 1.47 -26.33
C ALA A 69 -4.20 0.36 -25.33
N VAL A 70 -3.59 0.36 -24.11
CA VAL A 70 -3.97 -0.56 -23.04
C VAL A 70 -5.38 -0.26 -22.53
N TYR A 71 -5.66 1.01 -22.27
CA TYR A 71 -6.98 1.43 -21.80
C TYR A 71 -8.08 1.10 -22.83
N ASP A 72 -7.84 1.35 -24.10
CA ASP A 72 -8.75 1.00 -25.19
C ASP A 72 -9.03 -0.50 -25.22
N GLN A 73 -8.00 -1.34 -25.13
CA GLN A 73 -8.17 -2.80 -25.11
C GLN A 73 -8.94 -3.30 -23.89
N LEU A 74 -8.68 -2.73 -22.71
CA LEU A 74 -9.40 -3.08 -21.48
C LEU A 74 -10.87 -2.66 -21.60
N LEU A 75 -11.12 -1.45 -22.07
CA LEU A 75 -12.48 -0.93 -22.28
C LEU A 75 -13.26 -1.79 -23.26
N ASP A 76 -12.64 -2.17 -24.39
CA ASP A 76 -13.24 -3.06 -25.38
C ASP A 76 -13.63 -4.44 -24.80
N ARG A 77 -12.85 -4.95 -23.87
CA ARG A 77 -13.17 -6.21 -23.16
C ARG A 77 -14.31 -6.05 -22.20
N LEU A 78 -14.30 -4.97 -21.40
CA LEU A 78 -15.34 -4.66 -20.41
C LEU A 78 -16.69 -4.43 -21.07
N LEU A 79 -16.73 -3.67 -22.18
CA LEU A 79 -17.99 -3.35 -22.88
C LEU A 79 -18.58 -4.52 -23.67
N LYS A 80 -17.83 -5.63 -23.89
CA LYS A 80 -18.36 -6.88 -24.44
C LYS A 80 -19.14 -7.71 -23.43
N ASP A 81 -18.94 -7.45 -22.14
CA ASP A 81 -19.74 -8.03 -21.07
C ASP A 81 -21.02 -7.21 -20.90
N ASP A 82 -22.16 -7.82 -21.14
CA ASP A 82 -23.46 -7.13 -21.15
C ASP A 82 -23.84 -6.56 -19.76
N GLU A 83 -23.44 -7.23 -18.68
CA GLU A 83 -23.69 -6.78 -17.30
C GLU A 83 -22.86 -5.55 -16.97
N ILE A 84 -21.55 -5.60 -17.25
CA ILE A 84 -20.63 -4.48 -17.01
C ILE A 84 -21.02 -3.28 -17.88
N ASN A 85 -21.31 -3.50 -19.16
CA ASN A 85 -21.73 -2.44 -20.08
C ASN A 85 -23.01 -1.76 -19.56
N SER A 86 -24.03 -2.54 -19.24
CA SER A 86 -25.31 -2.01 -18.73
C SER A 86 -25.12 -1.23 -17.42
N ALA A 87 -24.25 -1.73 -16.53
CA ALA A 87 -23.93 -1.07 -15.25
C ALA A 87 -23.20 0.27 -15.48
N LEU A 88 -22.23 0.32 -16.38
CA LEU A 88 -21.50 1.55 -16.71
C LEU A 88 -22.41 2.59 -17.37
N VAL A 89 -23.25 2.19 -18.34
CA VAL A 89 -24.25 3.05 -18.96
C VAL A 89 -25.21 3.62 -17.91
N ALA A 90 -25.71 2.78 -17.01
CA ALA A 90 -26.62 3.22 -15.95
C ALA A 90 -25.95 4.19 -14.96
N ALA A 91 -24.70 3.92 -14.59
CA ALA A 91 -23.96 4.73 -13.62
C ALA A 91 -23.52 6.09 -14.17
N THR A 92 -23.18 6.15 -15.45
CA THR A 92 -22.66 7.37 -16.09
C THR A 92 -23.71 8.21 -16.79
N GLY A 93 -24.82 7.59 -17.22
CA GLY A 93 -25.80 8.19 -18.10
C GLY A 93 -25.33 8.41 -19.55
N LYS A 94 -24.14 7.89 -19.89
CA LYS A 94 -23.54 7.93 -21.24
C LYS A 94 -24.04 6.75 -22.06
N SER A 95 -24.03 6.89 -23.40
CA SER A 95 -24.18 5.73 -24.29
C SER A 95 -22.88 4.88 -24.29
N ALA A 96 -22.96 3.59 -24.62
CA ALA A 96 -21.85 2.67 -24.56
C ALA A 96 -20.61 3.14 -25.37
N ASN A 97 -20.81 3.84 -26.46
CA ASN A 97 -19.74 4.38 -27.30
C ASN A 97 -19.13 5.70 -26.78
N GLU A 98 -19.68 6.28 -25.72
CA GLU A 98 -19.16 7.46 -25.04
C GLU A 98 -18.47 7.13 -23.72
N ILE A 99 -18.49 5.86 -23.31
CA ILE A 99 -17.80 5.41 -22.11
C ILE A 99 -16.30 5.38 -22.38
N GLU A 100 -15.54 5.98 -21.48
CA GLU A 100 -14.08 6.04 -21.50
C GLU A 100 -13.49 5.27 -20.32
N PHE A 101 -12.19 4.95 -20.35
CA PHE A 101 -11.54 4.30 -19.21
C PHE A 101 -11.58 5.14 -17.93
N LEU A 102 -11.68 6.47 -18.05
CA LEU A 102 -11.91 7.38 -16.94
C LEU A 102 -13.21 7.05 -16.16
N ASP A 103 -14.25 6.61 -16.85
CA ASP A 103 -15.52 6.21 -16.21
C ASP A 103 -15.31 4.92 -15.40
N VAL A 104 -14.57 3.97 -15.94
CA VAL A 104 -14.18 2.72 -15.24
C VAL A 104 -13.34 3.03 -14.00
N ALA A 105 -12.32 3.85 -14.13
CA ALA A 105 -11.47 4.25 -13.00
C ALA A 105 -12.26 5.02 -11.93
N SER A 106 -13.22 5.84 -12.34
CA SER A 106 -14.14 6.55 -11.43
C SER A 106 -15.04 5.59 -10.68
N ALA A 107 -15.54 4.54 -11.34
CA ALA A 107 -16.33 3.49 -10.70
C ALA A 107 -15.49 2.70 -9.68
N ILE A 108 -14.23 2.34 -10.02
CA ILE A 108 -13.28 1.70 -9.11
C ILE A 108 -13.02 2.61 -7.89
N ALA A 109 -12.77 3.90 -8.10
CA ALA A 109 -12.55 4.85 -7.02
C ALA A 109 -13.79 4.99 -6.11
N ALA A 110 -14.99 4.99 -6.68
CA ALA A 110 -16.25 5.02 -5.93
C ALA A 110 -16.41 3.75 -5.09
N PHE A 111 -16.15 2.57 -5.66
CA PHE A 111 -16.18 1.30 -4.96
C PHE A 111 -15.20 1.29 -3.78
N ILE A 112 -13.94 1.72 -4.00
CA ILE A 112 -12.94 1.78 -2.93
C ILE A 112 -13.41 2.72 -1.80
N ARG A 113 -13.94 3.90 -2.13
CA ARG A 113 -14.45 4.83 -1.12
C ARG A 113 -15.63 4.30 -0.33
N ASP A 114 -16.46 3.50 -0.93
CA ASP A 114 -17.63 2.93 -0.25
C ASP A 114 -17.27 1.74 0.62
N ASN A 115 -16.42 0.85 0.15
CA ASN A 115 -16.12 -0.41 0.81
C ASN A 115 -14.93 -0.34 1.79
N PHE A 116 -13.99 0.59 1.61
CA PHE A 116 -12.81 0.72 2.47
C PHE A 116 -12.93 1.88 3.47
N LYS A 117 -14.11 2.09 4.04
CA LYS A 117 -14.33 3.06 5.12
C LYS A 117 -13.77 2.52 6.43
N LEU A 118 -13.06 3.36 7.17
CA LEU A 118 -12.68 3.05 8.52
C LEU A 118 -13.93 2.93 9.41
N GLN A 119 -13.98 1.89 10.21
CA GLN A 119 -15.04 1.66 11.18
C GLN A 119 -14.48 1.78 12.61
N SER A 120 -15.37 1.85 13.61
CA SER A 120 -14.95 1.77 15.00
C SER A 120 -14.28 0.43 15.27
N THR A 121 -13.25 0.46 16.08
CA THR A 121 -12.50 -0.72 16.53
C THR A 121 -12.61 -0.83 18.04
N ARG A 122 -12.22 -1.98 18.60
CA ARG A 122 -12.14 -2.15 20.06
C ARG A 122 -11.24 -1.11 20.72
N PHE A 123 -10.18 -0.67 20.04
CA PHE A 123 -9.33 0.41 20.54
C PHE A 123 -10.07 1.76 20.59
N HIS A 124 -10.89 2.08 19.57
CA HIS A 124 -11.72 3.29 19.61
C HIS A 124 -12.72 3.24 20.78
N ASP A 125 -13.37 2.09 20.98
CA ASP A 125 -14.32 1.93 22.09
C ASP A 125 -13.62 2.06 23.45
N PHE A 126 -12.39 1.55 23.57
CA PHE A 126 -11.58 1.73 24.77
C PHE A 126 -11.22 3.20 25.04
N VAL A 127 -10.90 3.96 23.99
CA VAL A 127 -10.46 5.37 24.14
C VAL A 127 -11.64 6.33 24.29
N PHE A 128 -12.75 6.12 23.57
CA PHE A 128 -13.83 7.09 23.41
C PHE A 128 -15.19 6.63 24.00
N ALA A 129 -15.26 5.40 24.52
CA ALA A 129 -16.45 4.82 25.12
C ALA A 129 -16.07 3.94 26.35
N ASP A 130 -16.95 3.05 26.77
CA ASP A 130 -16.73 2.15 27.92
C ASP A 130 -16.08 0.83 27.54
N GLY A 131 -15.36 0.78 26.44
CA GLY A 131 -14.67 -0.42 25.93
C GLY A 131 -13.57 -0.87 26.89
N LYS A 132 -13.25 -2.16 26.85
CA LYS A 132 -12.19 -2.76 27.67
C LYS A 132 -11.14 -3.44 26.79
N MET A 133 -9.91 -3.34 27.24
CA MET A 133 -8.77 -4.09 26.72
C MET A 133 -8.25 -5.02 27.83
N SER A 134 -7.74 -6.18 27.43
CA SER A 134 -7.06 -7.09 28.35
C SER A 134 -5.75 -6.50 28.86
N GLU A 135 -5.19 -7.06 29.93
CA GLU A 135 -3.88 -6.62 30.46
C GLU A 135 -2.79 -6.72 29.39
N ARG A 136 -2.83 -7.79 28.55
CA ARG A 136 -1.87 -8.00 27.49
C ARG A 136 -2.00 -6.94 26.36
N GLU A 137 -3.21 -6.58 25.98
CA GLU A 137 -3.48 -5.53 24.99
C GLU A 137 -3.05 -4.15 25.53
N ASN A 138 -3.32 -3.87 26.78
CA ASN A 138 -2.86 -2.65 27.43
C ASN A 138 -1.33 -2.58 27.51
N ALA A 139 -0.67 -3.68 27.88
CA ALA A 139 0.79 -3.77 27.85
C ALA A 139 1.35 -3.50 26.47
N GLY A 140 0.75 -4.10 25.41
CA GLY A 140 1.10 -3.85 24.02
C GLY A 140 0.93 -2.38 23.61
N GLY A 141 -0.15 -1.74 24.03
CA GLY A 141 -0.37 -0.31 23.81
C GLY A 141 0.72 0.56 24.48
N LEU A 142 1.06 0.28 25.74
CA LEU A 142 2.15 0.97 26.43
C LEU A 142 3.50 0.80 25.74
N ILE A 143 3.77 -0.39 25.20
CA ILE A 143 5.00 -0.66 24.43
C ILE A 143 4.96 0.12 23.11
N PHE A 144 3.83 0.12 22.39
CA PHE A 144 3.62 0.81 21.12
C PHE A 144 3.87 2.33 21.21
N TYR A 145 3.27 2.97 22.21
CA TYR A 145 3.40 4.41 22.43
C TYR A 145 4.68 4.80 23.22
N GLY A 146 5.29 3.84 23.90
CA GLY A 146 6.45 4.05 24.77
C GLY A 146 7.73 3.44 24.23
N LYS A 147 8.15 2.32 24.82
CA LYS A 147 9.47 1.69 24.59
C LYS A 147 9.76 1.42 23.12
N ALA A 148 8.79 0.90 22.37
CA ALA A 148 8.98 0.50 20.97
C ALA A 148 8.91 1.69 19.99
N ARG A 149 8.45 2.87 20.42
CA ARG A 149 8.36 4.10 19.60
C ARG A 149 7.58 3.94 18.30
N CYS A 150 6.69 2.95 18.19
CA CYS A 150 5.92 2.69 16.97
C CYS A 150 5.06 3.91 16.58
N SER A 151 4.53 4.63 17.58
CA SER A 151 3.73 5.84 17.39
C SER A 151 4.50 7.03 16.82
N THR A 152 5.81 6.95 16.64
CA THR A 152 6.58 8.01 15.95
C THR A 152 6.16 8.14 14.49
N CYS A 153 5.95 7.02 13.81
CA CYS A 153 5.49 6.93 12.42
C CYS A 153 4.00 6.52 12.36
N HIS A 154 3.60 5.54 13.19
CA HIS A 154 2.23 5.03 13.22
C HIS A 154 1.37 5.83 14.21
N ASN A 155 1.08 7.09 13.89
CA ASN A 155 0.30 8.02 14.72
C ASN A 155 -0.98 8.52 14.03
N GLY A 156 -1.72 9.40 14.72
CA GLY A 156 -2.92 10.02 14.18
C GLY A 156 -4.08 9.08 13.94
N ALA A 157 -5.11 9.59 13.26
CA ALA A 157 -6.38 8.88 13.06
C ALA A 157 -6.27 7.62 12.19
N TYR A 158 -5.18 7.45 11.47
CA TYR A 158 -4.94 6.31 10.59
C TYR A 158 -3.88 5.35 11.12
N PHE A 159 -3.25 5.62 12.26
CA PHE A 159 -2.03 4.93 12.68
C PHE A 159 -0.97 4.95 11.58
N SER A 160 -0.77 6.14 11.00
CA SER A 160 0.18 6.45 9.96
C SER A 160 0.35 7.97 9.87
N ASP A 161 1.59 8.43 9.76
CA ASP A 161 1.93 9.82 9.43
C ASP A 161 1.84 10.08 7.92
N LEU A 162 1.69 9.02 7.10
CA LEU A 162 1.71 9.03 5.63
C LEU A 162 3.05 9.49 5.03
N GLU A 163 4.08 9.65 5.85
CA GLU A 163 5.44 10.01 5.46
C GLU A 163 6.24 8.79 5.03
N PHE A 164 7.49 9.00 4.59
CA PHE A 164 8.33 7.97 4.01
C PHE A 164 9.50 7.62 4.92
N HIS A 165 9.54 6.37 5.37
CA HIS A 165 10.54 5.85 6.29
C HIS A 165 11.22 4.60 5.73
N ALA A 166 12.42 4.33 6.22
CA ALA A 166 13.18 3.15 5.85
C ALA A 166 12.99 2.05 6.90
N VAL A 167 12.42 0.92 6.49
CA VAL A 167 12.48 -0.34 7.24
C VAL A 167 13.06 -1.39 6.32
N PRO A 168 14.20 -2.02 6.64
CA PRO A 168 14.91 -2.89 5.73
C PRO A 168 14.26 -4.27 5.66
N PHE A 169 13.02 -4.33 5.16
CA PHE A 169 12.38 -5.59 4.86
C PHE A 169 13.12 -6.33 3.74
N PRO A 170 13.26 -7.66 3.85
CA PRO A 170 13.79 -8.45 2.76
C PRO A 170 12.92 -8.30 1.52
N GLN A 171 13.55 -8.15 0.37
CA GLN A 171 12.83 -8.10 -0.89
C GLN A 171 12.32 -9.49 -1.29
N SER A 172 11.06 -9.58 -1.69
CA SER A 172 10.44 -10.75 -2.32
C SER A 172 10.21 -10.48 -3.80
N GLY A 173 10.42 -11.51 -4.65
CA GLY A 173 10.24 -11.39 -6.09
C GLY A 173 11.35 -10.63 -6.80
N PHE A 174 11.06 -10.17 -8.04
CA PHE A 174 12.05 -9.53 -8.90
C PHE A 174 12.40 -8.11 -8.44
N GLY A 175 11.47 -7.40 -7.82
CA GLY A 175 11.60 -6.00 -7.40
C GLY A 175 11.35 -5.01 -8.55
N LYS A 176 10.89 -3.81 -8.23
CA LYS A 176 10.56 -2.78 -9.24
C LYS A 176 11.79 -2.35 -10.05
N ASN A 177 12.97 -2.35 -9.44
CA ASN A 177 14.24 -2.01 -10.09
C ASN A 177 15.01 -3.23 -10.59
N GLY A 178 14.39 -4.43 -10.54
CA GLY A 178 15.00 -5.69 -10.96
C GLY A 178 15.96 -6.28 -9.93
N PHE A 179 16.39 -7.52 -10.15
CA PHE A 179 17.35 -8.26 -9.33
C PHE A 179 16.98 -8.39 -7.84
N GLY A 180 15.69 -8.32 -7.52
CA GLY A 180 15.20 -8.34 -6.14
C GLY A 180 15.42 -7.02 -5.40
N VAL A 181 15.31 -5.90 -6.09
CA VAL A 181 15.52 -4.56 -5.54
C VAL A 181 14.32 -3.68 -5.82
N ASP A 182 13.93 -2.89 -4.82
CA ASP A 182 12.99 -1.78 -4.95
C ASP A 182 13.53 -0.57 -4.17
N TYR A 183 13.72 0.54 -4.86
CA TYR A 183 14.24 1.76 -4.27
C TYR A 183 13.17 2.66 -3.61
N GLY A 184 11.89 2.24 -3.62
CA GLY A 184 10.79 2.94 -2.98
C GLY A 184 10.58 4.36 -3.52
N ARG A 185 10.49 5.34 -2.62
CA ARG A 185 10.23 6.76 -2.96
C ARG A 185 11.19 7.34 -3.99
N PHE A 186 12.45 6.88 -4.01
CA PHE A 186 13.42 7.29 -5.02
C PHE A 186 12.92 7.08 -6.46
N ASN A 187 12.13 6.04 -6.72
CA ASN A 187 11.58 5.78 -8.06
C ASN A 187 10.64 6.90 -8.55
N VAL A 188 10.14 7.72 -7.64
CA VAL A 188 9.24 8.84 -7.94
C VAL A 188 9.99 10.17 -7.96
N THR A 189 10.85 10.40 -6.96
CA THR A 189 11.48 11.71 -6.73
C THR A 189 12.82 11.86 -7.41
N LEU A 190 13.51 10.76 -7.71
CA LEU A 190 14.90 10.68 -8.15
C LEU A 190 15.89 11.34 -7.17
N ASN A 191 15.45 11.66 -5.95
CA ASN A 191 16.29 12.17 -4.89
C ASN A 191 17.00 11.00 -4.20
N PRO A 192 18.36 10.97 -4.15
CA PRO A 192 19.11 9.89 -3.49
C PRO A 192 18.75 9.65 -2.02
N ASP A 193 18.31 10.69 -1.31
CA ASP A 193 17.93 10.61 0.10
C ASP A 193 16.63 9.85 0.33
N ASP A 194 15.84 9.64 -0.73
CA ASP A 194 14.58 8.92 -0.71
C ASP A 194 14.74 7.40 -0.98
N ARG A 195 15.96 6.93 -1.21
CA ARG A 195 16.21 5.51 -1.45
C ARG A 195 15.80 4.65 -0.27
N TYR A 196 15.12 3.53 -0.57
CA TYR A 196 14.62 2.53 0.39
C TYR A 196 13.59 3.07 1.39
N ARG A 197 13.06 4.28 1.16
CA ARG A 197 11.97 4.83 1.95
C ARG A 197 10.64 4.46 1.32
N PHE A 198 9.72 4.01 2.17
CA PHE A 198 8.37 3.63 1.78
C PHE A 198 7.37 4.33 2.68
N ARG A 199 6.19 4.60 2.14
CA ARG A 199 5.13 5.27 2.90
C ARG A 199 4.70 4.41 4.09
N THR A 200 4.57 5.02 5.25
CA THR A 200 4.00 4.37 6.44
C THR A 200 2.59 3.88 6.15
N PRO A 201 2.31 2.56 6.21
CA PRO A 201 0.96 2.07 5.98
C PRO A 201 0.08 2.29 7.22
N PRO A 202 -1.23 2.55 7.06
CA PRO A 202 -2.19 2.46 8.14
C PRO A 202 -2.21 1.07 8.78
N LEU A 203 -2.47 1.00 10.10
CA LEU A 203 -2.46 -0.27 10.82
C LEU A 203 -3.84 -0.90 11.05
N PHE A 204 -4.91 -0.29 10.57
CA PHE A 204 -6.23 -0.91 10.65
C PHE A 204 -6.26 -2.26 9.92
N ASN A 205 -6.84 -3.26 10.58
CA ASN A 205 -6.91 -4.64 10.08
C ASN A 205 -5.54 -5.29 9.76
N VAL A 206 -4.42 -4.71 10.21
CA VAL A 206 -3.08 -5.21 9.89
C VAL A 206 -2.90 -6.68 10.23
N SER A 207 -3.53 -7.18 11.27
CA SER A 207 -3.51 -8.60 11.66
C SER A 207 -4.20 -9.55 10.67
N LYS A 208 -5.03 -9.01 9.74
CA LYS A 208 -5.77 -9.76 8.72
C LYS A 208 -5.17 -9.63 7.31
N THR A 209 -4.12 -8.82 7.13
CA THR A 209 -3.62 -8.41 5.80
C THR A 209 -2.24 -8.93 5.45
N ALA A 210 -1.87 -10.12 5.97
CA ALA A 210 -0.65 -10.80 5.49
C ALA A 210 -0.76 -11.10 3.98
N PRO A 211 0.37 -11.07 3.23
CA PRO A 211 1.75 -10.86 3.67
C PRO A 211 2.09 -9.38 3.95
N TYR A 212 3.15 -9.15 4.75
CA TYR A 212 3.62 -7.82 5.17
C TYR A 212 4.84 -7.36 4.38
N SER A 213 5.13 -6.09 4.44
CA SER A 213 6.09 -5.28 3.70
C SER A 213 5.59 -4.84 2.32
N HIS A 214 6.30 -3.89 1.69
CA HIS A 214 6.02 -3.45 0.32
C HIS A 214 6.14 -4.59 -0.71
N SER A 215 6.95 -5.60 -0.43
CA SER A 215 7.18 -6.76 -1.31
C SER A 215 6.45 -8.04 -0.86
N GLY A 216 5.68 -8.00 0.23
CA GLY A 216 5.00 -9.17 0.77
C GLY A 216 5.95 -10.26 1.30
N SER A 217 7.15 -9.89 1.74
CA SER A 217 8.20 -10.84 2.11
C SER A 217 7.99 -11.51 3.47
N ILE A 218 7.11 -11.01 4.32
CA ILE A 218 6.88 -11.48 5.70
C ILE A 218 5.46 -11.97 5.88
N MET A 219 5.30 -13.20 6.37
CA MET A 219 3.99 -13.85 6.53
C MET A 219 3.37 -13.65 7.91
N LYS A 220 4.18 -13.38 8.94
CA LYS A 220 3.70 -13.28 10.33
C LYS A 220 3.84 -11.86 10.83
N LEU A 221 2.79 -11.33 11.47
CA LEU A 221 2.78 -9.98 12.04
C LEU A 221 3.89 -9.78 13.08
N GLY A 222 4.12 -10.76 13.95
CA GLY A 222 5.21 -10.71 14.93
C GLY A 222 6.58 -10.59 14.29
N ASP A 223 6.82 -11.27 13.17
CA ASP A 223 8.07 -11.16 12.42
C ASP A 223 8.20 -9.79 11.74
N ALA A 224 7.10 -9.23 11.22
CA ALA A 224 7.09 -7.88 10.69
C ALA A 224 7.45 -6.85 11.77
N ILE A 225 6.91 -7.00 12.99
CA ILE A 225 7.27 -6.15 14.14
C ILE A 225 8.78 -6.29 14.45
N ARG A 226 9.33 -7.52 14.45
CA ARG A 226 10.75 -7.75 14.74
C ARG A 226 11.68 -7.05 13.76
N VAL A 227 11.37 -7.09 12.46
CA VAL A 227 12.20 -6.46 11.41
C VAL A 227 12.37 -4.96 11.63
N HIS A 228 11.37 -4.29 12.23
CA HIS A 228 11.47 -2.85 12.52
C HIS A 228 12.59 -2.51 13.51
N VAL A 229 12.88 -3.41 14.46
CA VAL A 229 13.86 -3.18 15.55
C VAL A 229 15.11 -4.03 15.42
N ASP A 230 15.02 -5.18 14.77
CA ASP A 230 16.13 -6.08 14.46
C ASP A 230 15.96 -6.66 13.04
N PRO A 231 16.56 -6.02 12.04
CA PRO A 231 16.48 -6.45 10.64
C PRO A 231 16.99 -7.87 10.39
N PHE A 232 17.83 -8.41 11.26
CA PHE A 232 18.39 -9.74 11.11
C PHE A 232 17.63 -10.84 11.86
N ALA A 233 16.63 -10.48 12.68
CA ALA A 233 15.89 -11.44 13.51
C ALA A 233 15.17 -12.54 12.72
N VAL A 234 14.71 -12.22 11.50
CA VAL A 234 13.92 -13.13 10.66
C VAL A 234 14.54 -13.40 9.29
N TYR A 235 15.71 -12.83 9.02
CA TYR A 235 16.32 -12.89 7.71
C TYR A 235 17.84 -13.10 7.76
N ASP A 236 18.29 -14.10 7.02
CA ASP A 236 19.72 -14.45 6.91
C ASP A 236 20.31 -13.90 5.60
N PRO A 237 21.14 -12.86 5.66
CA PRO A 237 21.75 -12.29 4.45
C PRO A 237 22.63 -13.27 3.67
N SER A 238 23.07 -14.37 4.28
CA SER A 238 23.88 -15.39 3.60
C SER A 238 23.11 -16.10 2.50
N ARG A 239 21.76 -16.07 2.55
CA ARG A 239 20.87 -16.65 1.55
C ARG A 239 20.55 -15.73 0.38
N MET A 240 20.98 -14.47 0.46
CA MET A 240 20.82 -13.50 -0.62
C MET A 240 21.87 -13.68 -1.71
N SER A 241 21.54 -13.33 -2.96
CA SER A 241 22.52 -13.09 -3.99
C SER A 241 23.48 -11.96 -3.59
N ALA A 242 24.64 -11.87 -4.25
CA ALA A 242 25.60 -10.80 -3.95
C ALA A 242 25.00 -9.40 -4.16
N VAL A 243 24.18 -9.23 -5.20
CA VAL A 243 23.49 -7.96 -5.49
C VAL A 243 22.48 -7.63 -4.40
N GLN A 244 21.57 -8.55 -4.08
CA GLN A 244 20.56 -8.34 -3.02
C GLN A 244 21.21 -8.02 -1.66
N ARG A 245 22.30 -8.71 -1.32
CA ARG A 245 23.03 -8.46 -0.08
C ARG A 245 23.64 -7.06 -0.05
N ALA A 246 24.26 -6.63 -1.17
CA ALA A 246 24.84 -5.30 -1.26
C ALA A 246 23.75 -4.21 -1.10
N GLU A 247 22.62 -4.35 -1.78
CA GLU A 247 21.49 -3.43 -1.68
C GLU A 247 20.86 -3.46 -0.27
N TYR A 248 20.75 -4.63 0.35
CA TYR A 248 20.25 -4.75 1.71
C TYR A 248 21.10 -3.98 2.73
N TYR A 249 22.45 -4.03 2.59
CA TYR A 249 23.34 -3.23 3.43
C TYR A 249 23.19 -1.71 3.18
N GLN A 250 22.86 -1.29 1.95
CA GLN A 250 22.52 0.12 1.69
C GLN A 250 21.20 0.52 2.38
N ALA A 251 20.19 -0.35 2.34
CA ALA A 251 18.94 -0.13 3.05
C ALA A 251 19.15 -0.05 4.57
N LEU A 252 19.99 -0.90 5.15
CA LEU A 252 20.39 -0.85 6.57
C LEU A 252 21.05 0.48 6.93
N LYS A 253 21.87 1.03 6.04
CA LYS A 253 22.52 2.33 6.26
C LYS A 253 21.47 3.45 6.36
N VAL A 254 20.44 3.44 5.49
CA VAL A 254 19.36 4.44 5.57
C VAL A 254 18.52 4.22 6.83
N TRP A 255 18.21 2.95 7.18
CA TRP A 255 17.49 2.62 8.41
C TRP A 255 18.24 3.05 9.66
N SER A 256 19.59 3.08 9.66
CA SER A 256 20.38 3.47 10.85
C SER A 256 20.09 4.89 11.34
N ASP A 257 19.45 5.73 10.54
CA ASP A 257 19.04 7.08 10.90
C ASP A 257 17.57 7.13 11.42
N GLU A 258 16.85 5.99 11.41
CA GLU A 258 15.45 5.93 11.85
C GLU A 258 15.34 5.84 13.39
N PRO A 259 14.23 6.34 13.97
CA PRO A 259 14.06 6.44 15.43
C PRO A 259 13.98 5.11 16.16
N LEU A 260 13.80 4.00 15.46
CA LEU A 260 13.68 2.66 16.03
C LEU A 260 15.02 1.98 16.31
N VAL A 261 16.12 2.54 15.82
CA VAL A 261 17.46 1.99 16.05
C VAL A 261 17.79 1.95 17.53
N GLY A 262 18.29 0.79 17.99
CA GLY A 262 18.63 0.56 19.39
C GLY A 262 17.45 0.15 20.28
N VAL A 263 16.24 0.10 19.76
CA VAL A 263 15.11 -0.53 20.46
C VAL A 263 15.30 -2.05 20.46
N THR A 264 15.09 -2.67 21.62
CA THR A 264 15.09 -4.13 21.76
C THR A 264 13.76 -4.60 22.33
N LEU A 265 13.21 -5.66 21.75
CA LEU A 265 11.95 -6.27 22.18
C LEU A 265 12.15 -7.78 22.36
N ASP A 266 11.66 -8.28 23.48
CA ASP A 266 11.60 -9.73 23.71
C ASP A 266 10.31 -10.35 23.11
N ASP A 267 10.21 -11.68 23.18
CA ASP A 267 9.07 -12.41 22.62
C ASP A 267 7.73 -12.05 23.29
N ALA A 268 7.73 -11.79 24.58
CA ALA A 268 6.52 -11.42 25.31
C ALA A 268 6.04 -10.01 24.92
N GLU A 269 6.96 -9.10 24.66
CA GLU A 269 6.71 -7.75 24.18
C GLU A 269 6.17 -7.75 22.74
N ILE A 270 6.74 -8.57 21.84
CA ILE A 270 6.22 -8.78 20.48
C ILE A 270 4.80 -9.35 20.50
N ASP A 271 4.57 -10.30 21.39
CA ASP A 271 3.25 -10.89 21.59
C ASP A 271 2.22 -9.88 22.14
N ALA A 272 2.63 -9.01 23.06
CA ALA A 272 1.78 -7.94 23.60
C ALA A 272 1.45 -6.90 22.52
N LEU A 273 2.45 -6.47 21.73
CA LEU A 273 2.26 -5.60 20.56
C LEU A 273 1.30 -6.21 19.54
N THR A 274 1.45 -7.50 19.23
CA THR A 274 0.55 -8.21 18.34
C THR A 274 -0.88 -8.24 18.88
N ALA A 275 -1.06 -8.41 20.19
CA ALA A 275 -2.37 -8.36 20.84
C ALA A 275 -2.97 -6.95 20.75
N PHE A 276 -2.18 -5.90 20.97
CA PHE A 276 -2.62 -4.52 20.80
C PHE A 276 -3.06 -4.24 19.36
N LEU A 277 -2.27 -4.61 18.35
CA LEU A 277 -2.60 -4.39 16.95
C LEU A 277 -3.89 -5.10 16.52
N ARG A 278 -4.26 -6.22 17.15
CA ARG A 278 -5.57 -6.86 16.94
C ARG A 278 -6.75 -6.04 17.47
N THR A 279 -6.53 -5.10 18.37
CA THR A 279 -7.60 -4.19 18.80
C THR A 279 -7.98 -3.17 17.74
N LEU A 280 -7.14 -3.02 16.68
CA LEU A 280 -7.38 -2.18 15.52
C LEU A 280 -8.18 -2.90 14.41
N GLU A 281 -8.64 -4.12 14.67
CA GLU A 281 -9.50 -4.85 13.75
C GLU A 281 -10.92 -4.30 13.76
N PHE A 282 -11.51 -4.25 12.58
CA PHE A 282 -12.95 -4.11 12.38
C PHE A 282 -13.40 -5.13 11.33
N ASP A 283 -14.69 -5.46 11.35
CA ASP A 283 -15.26 -6.29 10.30
C ASP A 283 -15.47 -5.43 9.07
N SER A 284 -14.82 -5.78 7.97
CA SER A 284 -15.16 -5.22 6.67
C SER A 284 -16.65 -5.48 6.43
N ALA A 285 -17.38 -4.49 5.92
CA ALA A 285 -18.72 -4.73 5.41
C ALA A 285 -18.67 -5.99 4.52
N SER A 286 -19.62 -6.89 4.71
CA SER A 286 -19.68 -8.13 3.93
C SER A 286 -19.52 -7.80 2.46
N PRO A 287 -18.68 -8.52 1.71
CA PRO A 287 -18.54 -8.27 0.29
C PRO A 287 -19.93 -8.29 -0.32
N VAL A 288 -20.19 -7.32 -1.20
CA VAL A 288 -21.40 -7.31 -2.01
C VAL A 288 -21.51 -8.70 -2.61
N GLN A 289 -22.53 -9.46 -2.22
CA GLN A 289 -22.82 -10.73 -2.86
C GLN A 289 -23.24 -10.38 -4.29
N VAL A 290 -22.34 -10.58 -5.22
CA VAL A 290 -22.71 -10.65 -6.62
C VAL A 290 -23.56 -11.91 -6.72
N SER A 291 -24.87 -11.75 -6.91
CA SER A 291 -25.76 -12.87 -7.18
C SER A 291 -25.32 -13.51 -8.49
N ASP A 292 -25.00 -14.79 -8.43
CA ASP A 292 -24.74 -15.63 -9.61
C ASP A 292 -25.87 -15.55 -10.65
#